data_3c942c92716aaf8a01f2c5c506cf3619
#
_entry.id   3c942c92716aaf8a01f2c5c506cf3619
#
_cell.length_a   1.000
_cell.length_b   1.000
_cell.length_c   1.000
_cell.angle_alpha   90.00
_cell.angle_beta   90.00
_cell.angle_gamma   90.00
#
_symmetry.space_group_name_H-M   'P 1'
#
loop_
_entity.id
_entity.type
_entity.pdbx_description
1 polymer ?
#
loop_
_entity_poly.entity_id
_entity_poly.type
_entity_poly.pdbx_seq_one_letter_code
_entity_poly.pdbx_strand_id
1 'polypeptide(L)'
;MSRGKRYDTEPKLNMKKVFAVIIAIIVIIMFIFIIKGLLTQESTTGKIVSKSYFASYKDNKWGVIDSEGNNVIDPSYKEMIVIPNSKMGVFICTYDVNYDTGEYKTKALNQKNEEIFTKYDKIEAVQNTDKAGNLTYDQNVLKIEKDGKYGLINFSEQEITAIDYEEITAISGIENSFKVKKDGKYGIVDDEGKIVVEPKYADIDILGKDNKSGFIVKDDTGKYGMIDYSNNQVLEIKYDAIEKVYGNDLYVVTENGKQKLVNKEKADVLKSGFDYIKQILSNQENAVIFTKSNKYGVMNLSGEVLINAQYDELKETKLGTFIAKKADKYGIINIENKEKLAFEYTSIVYNEKADIYIAENDNLNANILNSNLETKLTGMLIELNENKGYLKVRINDEYKYYNFKFEEKQEIDIFPNRTLFLSKKDGKYGYVDKEEKVIVDYTYDDATEQNDYGYVAVKKDGKWGSIDSKGNVVQEPTYNLDEYLLIDFIGRWHLGLDINMNYYNQL
;
A
#
# COMPACT_ATOMS: atom_id res chain seq x y z
N MET A 1 50.02 46.13 -64.28
CA MET A 1 48.67 45.63 -64.00
C MET A 1 48.80 44.49 -62.91
N SER A 2 48.58 44.78 -61.66
CA SER A 2 48.64 43.83 -60.58
C SER A 2 47.24 43.36 -60.26
N ARG A 3 47.00 42.03 -60.32
CA ARG A 3 45.74 41.37 -59.94
C ARG A 3 45.75 41.17 -58.42
N GLY A 4 44.85 41.86 -57.74
CA GLY A 4 44.61 41.64 -56.30
C GLY A 4 43.98 40.27 -56.02
N LYS A 5 44.53 39.55 -55.05
CA LYS A 5 43.95 38.33 -54.48
C LYS A 5 42.76 38.70 -53.58
N ARG A 6 41.56 38.20 -53.91
CA ARG A 6 40.43 38.17 -52.96
C ARG A 6 40.76 37.18 -51.84
N TYR A 7 40.71 37.63 -50.62
CA TYR A 7 40.71 36.78 -49.47
C TYR A 7 39.24 36.41 -49.16
N ASP A 8 38.91 35.15 -49.37
CA ASP A 8 37.68 34.58 -48.82
C ASP A 8 37.91 34.30 -47.35
N THR A 9 37.33 35.12 -46.48
CA THR A 9 37.31 34.93 -45.03
C THR A 9 35.98 34.30 -44.65
N GLU A 10 35.77 33.01 -44.95
CA GLU A 10 34.77 32.25 -44.21
C GLU A 10 35.32 31.97 -42.80
N PRO A 11 34.55 32.31 -41.73
CA PRO A 11 34.99 32.04 -40.38
C PRO A 11 34.97 30.51 -40.20
N LYS A 12 36.14 29.89 -40.13
CA LYS A 12 36.26 28.45 -39.79
C LYS A 12 35.73 28.23 -38.37
N LEU A 13 34.64 27.46 -38.30
CA LEU A 13 34.01 27.08 -37.05
C LEU A 13 35.05 26.34 -36.16
N ASN A 14 35.35 26.92 -35.00
CA ASN A 14 36.30 26.34 -34.08
C ASN A 14 35.61 25.18 -33.33
N MET A 15 35.79 23.94 -33.84
CA MET A 15 35.15 22.72 -33.29
C MET A 15 35.40 22.55 -31.79
N LYS A 16 36.56 22.97 -31.28
CA LYS A 16 36.84 22.91 -29.82
C LYS A 16 35.90 23.83 -29.02
N LYS A 17 35.57 25.01 -29.55
CA LYS A 17 34.59 25.91 -28.91
C LYS A 17 33.17 25.37 -29.02
N VAL A 18 32.82 24.75 -30.15
CA VAL A 18 31.51 24.08 -30.32
C VAL A 18 31.38 22.94 -29.34
N PHE A 19 32.37 22.07 -29.19
CA PHE A 19 32.37 20.99 -28.20
C PHE A 19 32.30 21.53 -26.75
N ALA A 20 33.01 22.59 -26.43
CA ALA A 20 32.94 23.21 -25.11
C ALA A 20 31.53 23.77 -24.80
N VAL A 21 30.85 24.36 -25.80
CA VAL A 21 29.46 24.83 -25.64
C VAL A 21 28.47 23.65 -25.47
N ILE A 22 28.65 22.59 -26.24
CA ILE A 22 27.80 21.38 -26.11
C ILE A 22 27.97 20.75 -24.71
N ILE A 23 29.22 20.63 -24.22
CA ILE A 23 29.48 20.11 -22.87
C ILE A 23 28.85 21.02 -21.81
N ALA A 24 28.97 22.35 -21.95
CA ALA A 24 28.34 23.30 -21.04
C ALA A 24 26.79 23.16 -21.03
N ILE A 25 26.17 22.98 -22.18
CA ILE A 25 24.73 22.74 -22.29
C ILE A 25 24.34 21.41 -21.62
N ILE A 26 25.10 20.33 -21.82
CA ILE A 26 24.85 19.02 -21.17
C ILE A 26 24.98 19.14 -19.64
N VAL A 27 25.98 19.88 -19.16
CA VAL A 27 26.16 20.12 -17.72
C VAL A 27 25.00 20.94 -17.15
N ILE A 28 24.52 21.96 -17.86
CA ILE A 28 23.36 22.77 -17.47
C ILE A 28 22.09 21.92 -17.44
N ILE A 29 21.88 21.05 -18.43
CA ILE A 29 20.75 20.13 -18.48
C ILE A 29 20.82 19.12 -17.32
N MET A 30 21.98 18.53 -17.04
CA MET A 30 22.16 17.66 -15.87
C MET A 30 21.91 18.42 -14.56
N PHE A 31 22.36 19.68 -14.44
CA PHE A 31 22.09 20.49 -13.25
C PHE A 31 20.59 20.79 -13.09
N ILE A 32 19.88 21.06 -14.20
CA ILE A 32 18.41 21.23 -14.20
C ILE A 32 17.71 19.93 -13.77
N PHE A 33 18.17 18.74 -14.22
CA PHE A 33 17.63 17.47 -13.79
C PHE A 33 17.94 17.16 -12.32
N ILE A 34 19.13 17.51 -11.84
CA ILE A 34 19.50 17.36 -10.42
C ILE A 34 18.67 18.32 -9.55
N ILE A 35 18.53 19.58 -9.96
CA ILE A 35 17.68 20.55 -9.25
C ILE A 35 16.22 20.13 -9.30
N LYS A 36 15.71 19.65 -10.44
CA LYS A 36 14.37 19.12 -10.57
C LYS A 36 14.20 17.87 -9.68
N GLY A 37 15.17 16.97 -9.65
CA GLY A 37 15.20 15.82 -8.74
C GLY A 37 15.25 16.21 -7.26
N LEU A 38 15.99 17.27 -6.90
CA LEU A 38 16.03 17.82 -5.54
C LEU A 38 14.76 18.60 -5.18
N LEU A 39 14.13 19.26 -6.16
CA LEU A 39 12.86 19.98 -5.99
C LEU A 39 11.64 19.05 -6.11
N THR A 40 11.77 17.88 -6.77
CA THR A 40 10.76 16.82 -6.83
C THR A 40 11.03 15.68 -5.84
N GLN A 41 12.12 15.73 -5.06
CA GLN A 41 12.09 15.10 -3.75
C GLN A 41 11.08 15.90 -2.93
N GLU A 42 9.80 15.68 -3.21
CA GLU A 42 8.74 15.98 -2.26
C GLU A 42 9.21 15.32 -0.97
N SER A 43 9.59 16.16 -0.02
CA SER A 43 9.75 15.72 1.34
C SER A 43 8.42 15.05 1.67
N THR A 44 8.39 13.74 1.86
CA THR A 44 7.25 12.98 2.35
C THR A 44 6.92 13.36 3.81
N THR A 45 7.51 14.42 4.31
CA THR A 45 7.26 15.01 5.59
C THR A 45 6.05 15.92 5.49
N GLY A 46 4.87 15.33 5.77
CA GLY A 46 3.76 16.09 6.30
C GLY A 46 3.09 17.12 5.41
N LYS A 47 2.99 16.88 4.09
CA LYS A 47 2.08 17.69 3.27
C LYS A 47 0.65 17.36 3.67
N ILE A 48 -0.08 18.33 4.22
CA ILE A 48 -1.51 18.23 4.47
C ILE A 48 -2.19 17.94 3.12
N VAL A 49 -2.74 16.74 2.97
CA VAL A 49 -3.49 16.36 1.78
C VAL A 49 -4.94 16.81 1.98
N SER A 50 -5.35 17.87 1.31
CA SER A 50 -6.75 18.30 1.39
C SER A 50 -7.65 17.29 0.70
N LYS A 51 -8.68 16.85 1.38
CA LYS A 51 -9.82 16.12 0.83
C LYS A 51 -11.00 17.06 0.77
N SER A 52 -11.86 16.89 -0.25
CA SER A 52 -13.01 17.78 -0.44
C SER A 52 -14.29 17.23 0.20
N TYR A 53 -14.43 15.90 0.29
CA TYR A 53 -15.63 15.23 0.76
C TYR A 53 -15.31 14.02 1.62
N PHE A 54 -16.21 13.75 2.60
CA PHE A 54 -16.09 12.66 3.56
C PHE A 54 -17.44 12.02 3.79
N ALA A 55 -17.52 10.70 3.86
CA ALA A 55 -18.71 10.02 4.34
C ALA A 55 -18.85 10.26 5.85
N SER A 56 -20.05 10.52 6.31
CA SER A 56 -20.38 10.75 7.72
C SER A 56 -21.52 9.84 8.16
N TYR A 57 -21.49 9.40 9.43
CA TYR A 57 -22.51 8.52 9.99
C TYR A 57 -23.11 9.18 11.24
N LYS A 58 -24.40 9.43 11.21
CA LYS A 58 -25.13 10.08 12.31
C LYS A 58 -26.56 9.55 12.37
N ASP A 59 -27.07 9.33 13.58
CA ASP A 59 -28.43 8.85 13.84
C ASP A 59 -28.75 7.57 13.06
N ASN A 60 -27.78 6.61 13.02
CA ASN A 60 -27.84 5.34 12.27
C ASN A 60 -28.02 5.53 10.76
N LYS A 61 -27.52 6.62 10.20
CA LYS A 61 -27.60 6.95 8.77
C LYS A 61 -26.28 7.50 8.25
N TRP A 62 -25.99 7.17 7.02
CA TRP A 62 -24.87 7.71 6.27
C TRP A 62 -25.26 8.95 5.47
N GLY A 63 -24.37 9.92 5.44
CA GLY A 63 -24.42 11.14 4.66
C GLY A 63 -23.04 11.48 4.10
N VAL A 64 -22.89 12.69 3.56
CA VAL A 64 -21.63 13.26 3.08
C VAL A 64 -21.47 14.66 3.60
N ILE A 65 -20.28 14.98 4.10
CA ILE A 65 -19.87 16.34 4.49
C ILE A 65 -18.72 16.82 3.59
N ASP A 66 -18.61 18.14 3.45
CA ASP A 66 -17.44 18.77 2.80
C ASP A 66 -16.28 18.99 3.80
N SER A 67 -15.19 19.57 3.32
CA SER A 67 -14.02 19.90 4.15
C SER A 67 -14.28 21.02 5.19
N GLU A 68 -15.39 21.71 5.09
CA GLU A 68 -15.81 22.77 6.03
C GLU A 68 -16.81 22.23 7.06
N GLY A 69 -17.20 20.94 6.95
CA GLY A 69 -18.15 20.29 7.83
C GLY A 69 -19.62 20.50 7.47
N ASN A 70 -19.92 21.13 6.34
CA ASN A 70 -21.29 21.30 5.88
C ASN A 70 -21.83 20.00 5.30
N ASN A 71 -23.11 19.69 5.55
CA ASN A 71 -23.76 18.57 4.91
C ASN A 71 -23.90 18.83 3.40
N VAL A 72 -23.34 17.92 2.62
CA VAL A 72 -23.55 17.84 1.17
C VAL A 72 -24.70 16.87 0.87
N ILE A 73 -24.74 15.76 1.60
CA ILE A 73 -25.87 14.83 1.63
C ILE A 73 -26.22 14.61 3.10
N ASP A 74 -27.43 14.93 3.49
CA ASP A 74 -27.90 14.69 4.85
C ASP A 74 -27.88 13.20 5.19
N PRO A 75 -27.56 12.81 6.44
CA PRO A 75 -27.57 11.42 6.87
C PRO A 75 -28.95 10.77 6.65
N SER A 76 -29.09 10.02 5.56
CA SER A 76 -30.37 9.43 5.13
C SER A 76 -30.25 7.99 4.63
N TYR A 77 -29.04 7.53 4.30
CA TYR A 77 -28.80 6.19 3.75
C TYR A 77 -28.48 5.20 4.87
N LYS A 78 -28.96 3.95 4.73
CA LYS A 78 -28.61 2.84 5.64
C LYS A 78 -27.20 2.33 5.38
N GLU A 79 -26.85 2.24 4.09
CA GLU A 79 -25.55 1.76 3.65
C GLU A 79 -24.54 2.92 3.57
N MET A 80 -23.27 2.61 3.78
CA MET A 80 -22.20 3.59 3.66
C MET A 80 -22.15 4.15 2.23
N ILE A 81 -22.10 5.48 2.14
CA ILE A 81 -21.92 6.16 0.86
C ILE A 81 -20.44 6.02 0.45
N VAL A 82 -20.19 5.44 -0.71
CA VAL A 82 -18.84 5.30 -1.24
C VAL A 82 -18.43 6.56 -1.98
N ILE A 83 -17.26 7.10 -1.65
CA ILE A 83 -16.64 8.26 -2.31
C ILE A 83 -15.37 7.75 -3.00
N PRO A 84 -15.45 7.32 -4.28
CA PRO A 84 -14.31 6.70 -4.97
C PRO A 84 -13.13 7.65 -5.09
N ASN A 85 -13.41 8.91 -5.37
CA ASN A 85 -12.42 9.99 -5.45
C ASN A 85 -12.93 11.22 -4.70
N SER A 86 -12.31 11.52 -3.56
CA SER A 86 -12.74 12.60 -2.68
C SER A 86 -12.65 14.02 -3.27
N LYS A 87 -12.11 14.19 -4.48
CA LYS A 87 -12.00 15.47 -5.19
C LYS A 87 -13.05 15.65 -6.28
N MET A 88 -13.67 14.56 -6.74
CA MET A 88 -14.54 14.57 -7.92
C MET A 88 -16.01 14.86 -7.62
N GLY A 89 -16.40 14.81 -6.33
CA GLY A 89 -17.78 15.15 -5.91
C GLY A 89 -18.82 14.20 -6.51
N VAL A 90 -18.48 12.92 -6.62
CA VAL A 90 -19.38 11.83 -7.03
C VAL A 90 -19.52 10.86 -5.87
N PHE A 91 -20.75 10.58 -5.47
CA PHE A 91 -21.12 9.80 -4.30
C PHE A 91 -21.97 8.62 -4.72
N ILE A 92 -21.49 7.39 -4.47
CA ILE A 92 -22.22 6.16 -4.81
C ILE A 92 -23.03 5.72 -3.61
N CYS A 93 -24.34 5.76 -3.75
CA CYS A 93 -25.30 5.38 -2.72
C CYS A 93 -25.90 4.02 -3.04
N THR A 94 -25.80 3.09 -2.09
CA THR A 94 -26.46 1.77 -2.15
C THR A 94 -27.80 1.83 -1.43
N TYR A 95 -28.83 1.23 -2.01
CA TYR A 95 -30.18 1.19 -1.44
C TYR A 95 -30.93 -0.07 -1.89
N ASP A 96 -32.11 -0.33 -1.32
CA ASP A 96 -32.93 -1.51 -1.59
C ASP A 96 -32.15 -2.82 -1.43
N VAL A 97 -31.34 -2.92 -0.37
CA VAL A 97 -30.51 -4.10 -0.11
C VAL A 97 -31.37 -5.23 0.43
N ASN A 98 -31.34 -6.35 -0.27
CA ASN A 98 -31.85 -7.62 0.21
C ASN A 98 -30.68 -8.45 0.79
N TYR A 99 -30.58 -8.50 2.12
CA TYR A 99 -29.49 -9.19 2.80
C TYR A 99 -29.53 -10.71 2.68
N ASP A 100 -30.70 -11.27 2.31
CA ASP A 100 -30.85 -12.72 2.13
C ASP A 100 -30.35 -13.18 0.75
N THR A 101 -30.59 -12.38 -0.30
CA THR A 101 -30.17 -12.69 -1.67
C THR A 101 -28.89 -11.99 -2.10
N GLY A 102 -28.46 -10.95 -1.37
CA GLY A 102 -27.35 -10.10 -1.74
C GLY A 102 -27.67 -9.11 -2.87
N GLU A 103 -28.94 -9.00 -3.27
CA GLU A 103 -29.36 -8.04 -4.29
C GLU A 103 -29.42 -6.63 -3.73
N TYR A 104 -29.01 -5.64 -4.50
CA TYR A 104 -29.05 -4.24 -4.14
C TYR A 104 -29.09 -3.35 -5.38
N LYS A 105 -29.50 -2.10 -5.18
CA LYS A 105 -29.46 -1.04 -6.18
C LYS A 105 -28.44 0.01 -5.80
N THR A 106 -27.89 0.69 -6.80
CA THR A 106 -27.00 1.83 -6.60
C THR A 106 -27.46 3.01 -7.42
N LYS A 107 -27.07 4.20 -6.99
CA LYS A 107 -27.15 5.44 -7.74
C LYS A 107 -25.97 6.34 -7.41
N ALA A 108 -25.63 7.22 -8.33
CA ALA A 108 -24.63 8.24 -8.08
C ALA A 108 -25.27 9.61 -7.88
N LEU A 109 -24.79 10.35 -6.88
CA LEU A 109 -25.18 11.72 -6.60
C LEU A 109 -23.99 12.66 -6.82
N ASN A 110 -24.29 13.89 -7.24
CA ASN A 110 -23.31 14.97 -7.33
C ASN A 110 -23.29 15.82 -6.04
N GLN A 111 -22.45 16.85 -6.01
CA GLN A 111 -22.30 17.82 -4.89
C GLN A 111 -23.58 18.61 -4.56
N LYS A 112 -24.56 18.65 -5.47
CA LYS A 112 -25.86 19.30 -5.27
C LYS A 112 -26.94 18.31 -4.81
N ASN A 113 -26.55 17.08 -4.49
CA ASN A 113 -27.47 15.99 -4.19
C ASN A 113 -28.43 15.64 -5.34
N GLU A 114 -27.97 15.86 -6.58
CA GLU A 114 -28.71 15.52 -7.79
C GLU A 114 -28.23 14.17 -8.31
N GLU A 115 -29.14 13.32 -8.78
CA GLU A 115 -28.81 12.03 -9.37
C GLU A 115 -28.16 12.21 -10.74
N ILE A 116 -27.03 11.54 -10.95
CA ILE A 116 -26.23 11.57 -12.17
C ILE A 116 -26.04 10.14 -12.70
N PHE A 117 -25.65 9.99 -13.97
CA PHE A 117 -25.42 8.71 -14.66
C PHE A 117 -26.70 7.85 -14.76
N THR A 118 -27.85 8.48 -14.84
CA THR A 118 -29.18 7.83 -14.75
C THR A 118 -29.54 6.92 -15.93
N LYS A 119 -28.71 6.87 -16.98
CA LYS A 119 -28.91 5.98 -18.14
C LYS A 119 -28.45 4.54 -17.91
N TYR A 120 -27.79 4.28 -16.77
CA TYR A 120 -27.29 2.96 -16.40
C TYR A 120 -28.16 2.32 -15.31
N ASP A 121 -28.27 1.00 -15.34
CA ASP A 121 -29.06 0.23 -14.36
C ASP A 121 -28.36 0.20 -13.00
N LYS A 122 -27.02 0.20 -13.00
CA LYS A 122 -26.19 0.21 -11.79
C LYS A 122 -24.92 1.01 -12.04
N ILE A 123 -24.44 1.65 -11.00
CA ILE A 123 -23.15 2.33 -10.99
C ILE A 123 -22.40 2.02 -9.70
N GLU A 124 -21.14 1.65 -9.81
CA GLU A 124 -20.33 1.20 -8.68
C GLU A 124 -18.92 1.78 -8.75
N ALA A 125 -18.33 2.03 -7.59
CA ALA A 125 -16.89 2.23 -7.48
C ALA A 125 -16.16 0.90 -7.72
N VAL A 126 -15.06 0.93 -8.45
CA VAL A 126 -14.23 -0.28 -8.59
C VAL A 126 -13.39 -0.43 -7.35
N GLN A 127 -13.72 -1.44 -6.54
CA GLN A 127 -13.02 -1.76 -5.31
C GLN A 127 -11.70 -2.48 -5.60
N ASN A 128 -10.63 -2.06 -4.95
CA ASN A 128 -9.31 -2.68 -5.01
C ASN A 128 -8.72 -2.81 -3.61
N THR A 129 -7.52 -3.37 -3.51
CA THR A 129 -6.71 -3.38 -2.31
C THR A 129 -5.32 -2.81 -2.60
N ASP A 130 -4.77 -2.07 -1.67
CA ASP A 130 -3.38 -1.62 -1.77
C ASP A 130 -2.39 -2.77 -1.47
N LYS A 131 -1.09 -2.49 -1.57
CA LYS A 131 -0.02 -3.48 -1.28
C LYS A 131 -0.02 -3.98 0.16
N ALA A 132 -0.59 -3.21 1.08
CA ALA A 132 -0.75 -3.59 2.49
C ALA A 132 -2.02 -4.41 2.74
N GLY A 133 -2.91 -4.52 1.72
CA GLY A 133 -4.20 -5.21 1.81
C GLY A 133 -5.34 -4.33 2.30
N ASN A 134 -5.14 -3.00 2.34
CA ASN A 134 -6.19 -2.07 2.71
C ASN A 134 -7.16 -1.88 1.54
N LEU A 135 -8.45 -1.73 1.87
CA LEU A 135 -9.48 -1.40 0.90
C LEU A 135 -9.20 -0.02 0.26
N THR A 136 -9.21 0.01 -1.05
CA THR A 136 -9.11 1.22 -1.87
C THR A 136 -10.16 1.20 -2.96
N TYR A 137 -10.37 2.33 -3.61
CA TYR A 137 -11.21 2.44 -4.78
C TYR A 137 -10.40 3.04 -5.93
N ASP A 138 -10.69 2.62 -7.16
CA ASP A 138 -10.10 3.25 -8.33
C ASP A 138 -10.55 4.71 -8.40
N GLN A 139 -9.59 5.60 -8.66
CA GLN A 139 -9.81 7.04 -8.64
C GLN A 139 -10.08 7.65 -10.02
N ASN A 140 -10.01 6.85 -11.08
CA ASN A 140 -10.12 7.30 -12.47
C ASN A 140 -11.40 6.80 -13.13
N VAL A 141 -11.90 5.61 -12.72
CA VAL A 141 -13.01 4.94 -13.38
C VAL A 141 -14.12 4.51 -12.41
N LEU A 142 -15.32 4.40 -12.96
CA LEU A 142 -16.50 3.82 -12.34
C LEU A 142 -16.94 2.62 -13.16
N LYS A 143 -17.43 1.57 -12.50
CA LYS A 143 -18.06 0.42 -13.15
C LYS A 143 -19.56 0.70 -13.32
N ILE A 144 -20.06 0.46 -14.50
CA ILE A 144 -21.48 0.61 -14.83
C ILE A 144 -22.05 -0.73 -15.31
N GLU A 145 -23.34 -0.91 -15.06
CA GLU A 145 -24.13 -2.02 -15.60
C GLU A 145 -25.28 -1.47 -16.45
N LYS A 146 -25.52 -2.09 -17.57
CA LYS A 146 -26.69 -1.84 -18.42
C LYS A 146 -27.08 -3.12 -19.13
N ASP A 147 -28.38 -3.46 -19.07
CA ASP A 147 -28.93 -4.67 -19.70
C ASP A 147 -28.17 -5.95 -19.29
N GLY A 148 -27.69 -6.03 -18.03
CA GLY A 148 -26.94 -7.17 -17.48
C GLY A 148 -25.51 -7.30 -18.00
N LYS A 149 -24.95 -6.25 -18.64
CA LYS A 149 -23.55 -6.18 -19.08
C LYS A 149 -22.84 -5.02 -18.40
N TYR A 150 -21.54 -5.19 -18.20
CA TYR A 150 -20.69 -4.21 -17.51
C TYR A 150 -19.78 -3.47 -18.48
N GLY A 151 -19.46 -2.23 -18.10
CA GLY A 151 -18.48 -1.37 -18.74
C GLY A 151 -17.80 -0.46 -17.74
N LEU A 152 -16.84 0.32 -18.21
CA LEU A 152 -16.15 1.35 -17.44
C LEU A 152 -16.44 2.72 -18.04
N ILE A 153 -16.65 3.72 -17.18
CA ILE A 153 -16.75 5.12 -17.51
C ILE A 153 -15.80 5.93 -16.63
N ASN A 154 -15.42 7.13 -17.08
CA ASN A 154 -14.78 8.10 -16.20
C ASN A 154 -15.82 8.93 -15.42
N PHE A 155 -15.34 9.79 -14.50
CA PHE A 155 -16.20 10.66 -13.69
C PHE A 155 -16.93 11.76 -14.49
N SER A 156 -16.62 11.92 -15.78
CA SER A 156 -17.32 12.82 -16.71
C SER A 156 -18.28 12.08 -17.65
N GLU A 157 -18.62 10.82 -17.33
CA GLU A 157 -19.54 9.96 -18.10
C GLU A 157 -19.04 9.57 -19.51
N GLN A 158 -17.74 9.70 -19.77
CA GLN A 158 -17.16 9.19 -21.02
C GLN A 158 -16.94 7.68 -20.89
N GLU A 159 -17.41 6.92 -21.87
CA GLU A 159 -17.17 5.49 -21.95
C GLU A 159 -15.69 5.21 -22.18
N ILE A 160 -15.11 4.41 -21.29
CA ILE A 160 -13.74 3.90 -21.35
C ILE A 160 -13.72 2.55 -22.05
N THR A 161 -14.68 1.66 -21.68
CA THR A 161 -14.87 0.39 -22.39
C THR A 161 -16.29 0.29 -22.91
N ALA A 162 -16.50 -0.57 -23.92
CA ALA A 162 -17.86 -0.98 -24.32
C ALA A 162 -18.56 -1.65 -23.13
N ILE A 163 -19.91 -1.57 -23.12
CA ILE A 163 -20.76 -2.21 -22.10
C ILE A 163 -21.15 -3.59 -22.64
N ASP A 164 -20.18 -4.51 -22.70
CA ASP A 164 -20.39 -5.85 -23.27
C ASP A 164 -19.71 -6.96 -22.46
N TYR A 165 -19.11 -6.62 -21.34
CA TYR A 165 -18.48 -7.58 -20.43
C TYR A 165 -19.49 -8.25 -19.50
N GLU A 166 -19.24 -9.51 -19.12
CA GLU A 166 -20.00 -10.28 -18.14
C GLU A 166 -19.57 -9.96 -16.71
N GLU A 167 -18.33 -9.48 -16.55
CA GLU A 167 -17.73 -9.16 -15.27
C GLU A 167 -16.57 -8.17 -15.47
N ILE A 168 -16.43 -7.22 -14.57
CA ILE A 168 -15.26 -6.34 -14.46
C ILE A 168 -14.88 -6.23 -12.99
N THR A 169 -13.65 -6.57 -12.66
CA THR A 169 -13.09 -6.48 -11.31
C THR A 169 -11.68 -5.90 -11.34
N ALA A 170 -11.27 -5.23 -10.27
CA ALA A 170 -9.87 -4.87 -10.11
C ALA A 170 -8.99 -6.11 -9.92
N ILE A 171 -7.72 -5.98 -10.22
CA ILE A 171 -6.70 -6.97 -9.90
C ILE A 171 -6.00 -6.50 -8.62
N SER A 172 -6.14 -7.29 -7.55
CA SER A 172 -5.66 -6.91 -6.21
C SER A 172 -4.18 -6.46 -6.24
N GLY A 173 -3.93 -5.24 -5.74
CA GLY A 173 -2.59 -4.66 -5.67
C GLY A 173 -2.03 -4.12 -6.99
N ILE A 174 -2.82 -4.15 -8.09
CA ILE A 174 -2.49 -3.52 -9.37
C ILE A 174 -3.42 -2.32 -9.58
N GLU A 175 -2.82 -1.17 -9.81
CA GLU A 175 -3.53 0.05 -10.19
C GLU A 175 -3.72 0.10 -11.71
N ASN A 176 -4.79 0.77 -12.16
CA ASN A 176 -5.06 1.07 -13.56
C ASN A 176 -5.17 -0.15 -14.49
N SER A 177 -5.58 -1.31 -13.96
CA SER A 177 -5.81 -2.51 -14.76
C SER A 177 -6.96 -3.33 -14.18
N PHE A 178 -7.84 -3.82 -15.05
CA PHE A 178 -9.06 -4.52 -14.66
C PHE A 178 -9.14 -5.87 -15.36
N LYS A 179 -9.47 -6.89 -14.59
CA LYS A 179 -9.83 -8.21 -15.08
C LYS A 179 -11.24 -8.13 -15.64
N VAL A 180 -11.41 -8.51 -16.89
CA VAL A 180 -12.69 -8.50 -17.60
C VAL A 180 -13.05 -9.89 -18.07
N LYS A 181 -14.36 -10.19 -18.10
CA LYS A 181 -14.88 -11.44 -18.62
C LYS A 181 -15.80 -11.17 -19.80
N LYS A 182 -15.56 -11.88 -20.91
CA LYS A 182 -16.37 -11.82 -22.13
C LYS A 182 -16.43 -13.20 -22.77
N ASP A 183 -17.62 -13.63 -23.18
CA ASP A 183 -17.88 -14.98 -23.76
C ASP A 183 -17.32 -16.10 -22.87
N GLY A 184 -17.46 -15.95 -21.55
CA GLY A 184 -16.99 -16.90 -20.54
C GLY A 184 -15.47 -16.92 -20.33
N LYS A 185 -14.71 -16.01 -20.98
CA LYS A 185 -13.24 -15.95 -20.92
C LYS A 185 -12.76 -14.66 -20.25
N TYR A 186 -11.66 -14.77 -19.54
CA TYR A 186 -11.01 -13.64 -18.88
C TYR A 186 -9.92 -13.03 -19.73
N GLY A 187 -9.85 -11.70 -19.67
CA GLY A 187 -8.85 -10.83 -20.26
C GLY A 187 -8.52 -9.67 -19.31
N ILE A 188 -7.73 -8.71 -19.78
CA ILE A 188 -7.34 -7.52 -19.03
C ILE A 188 -7.49 -6.29 -19.91
N VAL A 189 -8.08 -5.23 -19.34
CA VAL A 189 -8.14 -3.88 -19.90
C VAL A 189 -7.48 -2.90 -18.94
N ASP A 190 -6.92 -1.80 -19.45
CA ASP A 190 -6.42 -0.72 -18.63
C ASP A 190 -7.49 0.37 -18.38
N ASP A 191 -7.16 1.39 -17.59
CA ASP A 191 -8.04 2.52 -17.27
C ASP A 191 -8.25 3.52 -18.45
N GLU A 192 -7.55 3.32 -19.57
CA GLU A 192 -7.77 4.02 -20.83
C GLU A 192 -8.67 3.22 -21.79
N GLY A 193 -9.06 1.98 -21.40
CA GLY A 193 -9.89 1.08 -22.21
C GLY A 193 -9.13 0.23 -23.22
N LYS A 194 -7.80 0.26 -23.18
CA LYS A 194 -6.97 -0.58 -24.05
C LYS A 194 -6.98 -2.01 -23.58
N ILE A 195 -7.20 -2.93 -24.50
CA ILE A 195 -7.09 -4.37 -24.22
C ILE A 195 -5.60 -4.72 -24.09
N VAL A 196 -5.18 -5.06 -22.86
CA VAL A 196 -3.83 -5.54 -22.55
C VAL A 196 -3.73 -7.04 -22.82
N VAL A 197 -4.76 -7.79 -22.43
CA VAL A 197 -4.87 -9.24 -22.68
C VAL A 197 -6.27 -9.51 -23.21
N GLU A 198 -6.35 -10.07 -24.41
CA GLU A 198 -7.64 -10.48 -24.99
C GLU A 198 -8.35 -11.52 -24.13
N PRO A 199 -9.70 -11.45 -23.97
CA PRO A 199 -10.48 -12.47 -23.28
C PRO A 199 -10.36 -13.85 -23.95
N LYS A 200 -9.49 -14.70 -23.44
CA LYS A 200 -9.24 -16.05 -24.01
C LYS A 200 -8.92 -17.11 -22.96
N TYR A 201 -8.66 -16.70 -21.74
CA TYR A 201 -8.25 -17.61 -20.67
C TYR A 201 -9.46 -18.04 -19.81
N ALA A 202 -9.39 -19.24 -19.24
CA ALA A 202 -10.38 -19.69 -18.26
C ALA A 202 -10.27 -18.93 -16.94
N ASP A 203 -9.08 -18.41 -16.62
CA ASP A 203 -8.83 -17.50 -15.50
C ASP A 203 -7.52 -16.73 -15.68
N ILE A 204 -7.43 -15.54 -15.06
CA ILE A 204 -6.22 -14.71 -14.99
C ILE A 204 -6.11 -14.17 -13.58
N ASP A 205 -4.91 -14.20 -13.01
CA ASP A 205 -4.59 -13.62 -11.71
C ASP A 205 -3.13 -13.19 -11.66
N ILE A 206 -2.70 -12.57 -10.56
CA ILE A 206 -1.29 -12.29 -10.29
C ILE A 206 -0.69 -13.33 -9.36
N LEU A 207 0.60 -13.55 -9.49
CA LEU A 207 1.34 -14.39 -8.56
C LEU A 207 1.96 -13.52 -7.45
N GLY A 208 1.40 -13.64 -6.24
CA GLY A 208 1.86 -12.85 -5.11
C GLY A 208 1.32 -11.42 -5.09
N LYS A 209 1.91 -10.57 -4.25
CA LYS A 209 1.49 -9.18 -4.05
C LYS A 209 2.33 -8.17 -4.86
N ASP A 210 3.31 -8.65 -5.63
CA ASP A 210 4.12 -7.77 -6.47
C ASP A 210 3.64 -7.87 -7.93
N ASN A 211 3.49 -6.73 -8.53
CA ASN A 211 3.09 -6.61 -9.92
C ASN A 211 4.27 -6.72 -10.92
N LYS A 212 5.43 -7.23 -10.51
CA LYS A 212 6.63 -7.26 -11.35
C LYS A 212 6.73 -8.53 -12.19
N SER A 213 6.03 -9.58 -11.81
CA SER A 213 6.19 -10.92 -12.37
C SER A 213 5.26 -11.25 -13.54
N GLY A 214 4.22 -10.43 -13.79
CA GLY A 214 3.21 -10.66 -14.82
C GLY A 214 1.97 -11.40 -14.27
N PHE A 215 1.21 -12.01 -15.19
CA PHE A 215 -0.04 -12.68 -14.86
C PHE A 215 0.11 -14.20 -14.94
N ILE A 216 -0.50 -14.90 -13.98
CA ILE A 216 -0.80 -16.33 -14.11
C ILE A 216 -2.06 -16.45 -14.95
N VAL A 217 -2.01 -17.31 -15.96
CA VAL A 217 -3.14 -17.62 -16.85
C VAL A 217 -3.49 -19.10 -16.74
N LYS A 218 -4.78 -19.40 -16.82
CA LYS A 218 -5.32 -20.75 -16.79
C LYS A 218 -6.06 -21.03 -18.08
N ASP A 219 -5.84 -22.20 -18.68
CA ASP A 219 -6.61 -22.65 -19.85
C ASP A 219 -7.85 -23.47 -19.46
N ASP A 220 -8.60 -23.89 -20.48
CA ASP A 220 -9.82 -24.69 -20.30
C ASP A 220 -9.56 -26.12 -19.81
N THR A 221 -8.33 -26.60 -19.91
CA THR A 221 -7.94 -27.91 -19.38
C THR A 221 -7.57 -27.85 -17.89
N GLY A 222 -7.56 -26.63 -17.31
CA GLY A 222 -7.18 -26.39 -15.92
C GLY A 222 -5.69 -26.23 -15.70
N LYS A 223 -4.89 -26.14 -16.76
CA LYS A 223 -3.45 -25.94 -16.67
C LYS A 223 -3.07 -24.47 -16.61
N TYR A 224 -2.01 -24.19 -15.87
CA TYR A 224 -1.48 -22.85 -15.63
C TYR A 224 -0.22 -22.56 -16.44
N GLY A 225 -0.09 -21.31 -16.87
CA GLY A 225 1.10 -20.71 -17.46
C GLY A 225 1.30 -19.29 -16.95
N MET A 226 2.27 -18.58 -17.49
CA MET A 226 2.51 -17.17 -17.18
C MET A 226 2.72 -16.35 -18.44
N ILE A 227 2.22 -15.12 -18.41
CA ILE A 227 2.48 -14.07 -19.38
C ILE A 227 3.03 -12.82 -18.63
N ASP A 228 3.85 -12.03 -19.31
CA ASP A 228 4.26 -10.72 -18.80
C ASP A 228 3.16 -9.65 -19.00
N TYR A 229 3.39 -8.43 -18.51
CA TYR A 229 2.44 -7.31 -18.66
C TYR A 229 2.27 -6.83 -20.12
N SER A 230 3.11 -7.30 -21.03
CA SER A 230 3.00 -7.07 -22.48
C SER A 230 2.38 -8.24 -23.23
N ASN A 231 1.79 -9.21 -22.49
CA ASN A 231 1.15 -10.42 -23.01
C ASN A 231 2.13 -11.40 -23.74
N ASN A 232 3.44 -11.31 -23.46
CA ASN A 232 4.39 -12.31 -23.94
C ASN A 232 4.40 -13.53 -23.02
N GLN A 233 4.50 -14.72 -23.58
CA GLN A 233 4.54 -15.96 -22.80
C GLN A 233 5.87 -16.09 -22.03
N VAL A 234 5.76 -16.09 -20.69
CA VAL A 234 6.87 -16.35 -19.76
C VAL A 234 7.00 -17.84 -19.49
N LEU A 235 5.91 -18.52 -19.10
CA LEU A 235 5.84 -19.97 -18.92
C LEU A 235 4.74 -20.57 -19.78
N GLU A 236 4.99 -21.74 -20.37
CA GLU A 236 3.97 -22.49 -21.10
C GLU A 236 2.81 -22.87 -20.22
N ILE A 237 1.61 -22.96 -20.82
CA ILE A 237 0.43 -23.42 -20.12
C ILE A 237 0.45 -24.95 -20.11
N LYS A 238 1.02 -25.54 -19.06
CA LYS A 238 1.13 -26.99 -18.88
C LYS A 238 1.20 -27.45 -17.43
N TYR A 239 1.38 -26.53 -16.50
CA TYR A 239 1.59 -26.84 -15.10
C TYR A 239 0.26 -27.04 -14.36
N ASP A 240 0.25 -27.91 -13.34
CA ASP A 240 -0.89 -28.11 -12.44
C ASP A 240 -1.07 -26.91 -11.51
N ALA A 241 0.02 -26.26 -11.13
CA ALA A 241 0.06 -25.01 -10.36
C ALA A 241 1.35 -24.24 -10.64
N ILE A 242 1.28 -22.91 -10.45
CA ILE A 242 2.43 -22.03 -10.35
C ILE A 242 2.29 -21.34 -9.01
N GLU A 243 3.18 -21.60 -8.05
CA GLU A 243 2.95 -21.23 -6.66
C GLU A 243 3.71 -19.97 -6.25
N LYS A 244 4.93 -19.80 -6.78
CA LYS A 244 5.78 -18.66 -6.44
C LYS A 244 6.70 -18.29 -7.58
N VAL A 245 6.95 -16.97 -7.68
CA VAL A 245 8.00 -16.37 -8.49
C VAL A 245 9.02 -15.75 -7.56
N TYR A 246 10.28 -16.04 -7.81
CA TYR A 246 11.38 -15.41 -7.10
C TYR A 246 12.16 -14.52 -8.06
N GLY A 247 12.73 -13.44 -7.55
CA GLY A 247 13.63 -12.59 -8.34
C GLY A 247 14.60 -13.44 -9.15
N ASN A 248 15.10 -12.97 -10.29
CA ASN A 248 15.96 -13.69 -11.21
C ASN A 248 15.27 -14.80 -12.03
N ASP A 249 13.97 -14.64 -12.33
CA ASP A 249 13.24 -15.53 -13.23
C ASP A 249 13.22 -17.02 -12.80
N LEU A 250 13.07 -17.26 -11.49
CA LEU A 250 12.90 -18.59 -10.92
C LEU A 250 11.46 -18.80 -10.47
N TYR A 251 10.88 -19.94 -10.86
CA TYR A 251 9.46 -20.25 -10.63
C TYR A 251 9.31 -21.60 -9.96
N VAL A 252 8.51 -21.66 -8.89
CA VAL A 252 8.08 -22.93 -8.30
C VAL A 252 6.80 -23.35 -8.98
N VAL A 253 6.86 -24.45 -9.70
CA VAL A 253 5.74 -25.01 -10.46
C VAL A 253 5.44 -26.44 -10.00
N THR A 254 4.17 -26.84 -10.06
CA THR A 254 3.75 -28.23 -9.87
C THR A 254 3.46 -28.84 -11.22
N GLU A 255 4.07 -30.00 -11.52
CA GLU A 255 3.82 -30.79 -12.72
C GLU A 255 3.67 -32.26 -12.32
N ASN A 256 2.55 -32.90 -12.67
CA ASN A 256 2.21 -34.25 -12.28
C ASN A 256 2.29 -34.49 -10.74
N GLY A 257 1.79 -33.54 -9.97
CA GLY A 257 1.75 -33.59 -8.51
C GLY A 257 3.11 -33.43 -7.80
N LYS A 258 4.17 -33.03 -8.52
CA LYS A 258 5.50 -32.79 -7.96
C LYS A 258 5.94 -31.36 -8.15
N GLN A 259 6.45 -30.74 -7.09
CA GLN A 259 7.07 -29.43 -7.19
C GLN A 259 8.41 -29.47 -7.91
N LYS A 260 8.65 -28.45 -8.70
CA LYS A 260 9.90 -28.19 -9.44
C LYS A 260 10.27 -26.72 -9.33
N LEU A 261 11.55 -26.43 -9.41
CA LEU A 261 12.07 -25.10 -9.65
C LEU A 261 12.51 -25.01 -11.11
N VAL A 262 11.90 -24.10 -11.84
CA VAL A 262 12.24 -23.84 -13.25
C VAL A 262 12.69 -22.41 -13.43
N ASN A 263 13.55 -22.15 -14.42
CA ASN A 263 13.91 -20.80 -14.85
C ASN A 263 13.05 -20.36 -16.05
N LYS A 264 13.22 -19.13 -16.52
CA LYS A 264 12.51 -18.61 -17.70
C LYS A 264 12.85 -19.36 -19.01
N GLU A 265 13.98 -20.04 -19.05
CA GLU A 265 14.37 -20.92 -20.17
C GLU A 265 13.71 -22.29 -20.08
N LYS A 266 12.83 -22.48 -19.08
CA LYS A 266 12.05 -23.70 -18.82
C LYS A 266 12.91 -24.91 -18.42
N ALA A 267 14.16 -24.66 -18.01
CA ALA A 267 15.03 -25.68 -17.49
C ALA A 267 14.75 -26.02 -16.02
N ASP A 268 14.73 -27.31 -15.69
CA ASP A 268 14.65 -27.76 -14.30
C ASP A 268 15.94 -27.36 -13.57
N VAL A 269 15.83 -26.39 -12.63
CA VAL A 269 16.95 -25.90 -11.83
C VAL A 269 17.18 -26.79 -10.62
N LEU A 270 16.12 -27.28 -10.00
CA LEU A 270 16.20 -28.15 -8.82
C LEU A 270 15.29 -29.37 -9.00
N LYS A 271 15.89 -30.55 -8.96
CA LYS A 271 15.18 -31.85 -9.05
C LYS A 271 14.48 -32.17 -7.71
N SER A 272 13.34 -32.83 -7.77
CA SER A 272 12.52 -33.18 -6.60
C SER A 272 13.25 -34.08 -5.58
N GLY A 273 13.01 -33.90 -4.30
CA GLY A 273 13.57 -34.70 -3.18
C GLY A 273 13.18 -34.12 -1.82
N PHE A 274 12.33 -33.13 -1.80
CA PHE A 274 11.81 -32.40 -0.66
C PHE A 274 10.28 -32.30 -0.79
N ASP A 275 9.60 -31.96 0.31
CA ASP A 275 8.13 -31.83 0.29
C ASP A 275 7.74 -30.56 -0.48
N TYR A 276 8.34 -29.42 -0.08
CA TYR A 276 8.04 -28.10 -0.66
C TYR A 276 9.26 -27.21 -0.71
N ILE A 277 9.35 -26.39 -1.77
CA ILE A 277 10.21 -25.20 -1.85
C ILE A 277 9.44 -24.04 -1.22
N LYS A 278 10.00 -23.39 -0.23
CA LYS A 278 9.34 -22.27 0.47
C LYS A 278 9.85 -20.91 0.05
N GLN A 279 11.15 -20.79 -0.18
CA GLN A 279 11.78 -19.52 -0.53
C GLN A 279 13.12 -19.77 -1.21
N ILE A 280 13.45 -18.97 -2.24
CA ILE A 280 14.79 -18.82 -2.78
C ILE A 280 15.51 -17.77 -1.94
N LEU A 281 16.75 -18.02 -1.57
CA LEU A 281 17.52 -17.06 -0.76
C LEU A 281 17.99 -15.89 -1.61
N SER A 282 17.75 -14.69 -1.15
CA SER A 282 18.13 -13.45 -1.84
C SER A 282 19.63 -13.11 -1.69
N ASN A 283 20.23 -13.52 -0.58
CA ASN A 283 21.63 -13.25 -0.27
C ASN A 283 22.56 -14.44 -0.56
N GLN A 284 21.99 -15.57 -1.01
CA GLN A 284 22.68 -16.79 -1.39
C GLN A 284 22.06 -17.23 -2.71
N GLU A 285 22.55 -16.72 -3.83
CA GLU A 285 21.95 -16.88 -5.17
C GLU A 285 21.68 -18.33 -5.60
N ASN A 286 22.23 -19.32 -4.86
CA ASN A 286 22.15 -20.72 -5.17
C ASN A 286 21.56 -21.57 -4.04
N ALA A 287 20.69 -21.03 -3.20
CA ALA A 287 20.10 -21.79 -2.11
C ALA A 287 18.60 -21.53 -1.94
N VAL A 288 17.90 -22.51 -1.38
CA VAL A 288 16.45 -22.47 -1.15
C VAL A 288 16.12 -22.91 0.28
N ILE A 289 15.09 -22.33 0.86
CA ILE A 289 14.42 -22.89 2.02
C ILE A 289 13.47 -23.98 1.54
N PHE A 290 13.62 -25.19 2.08
CA PHE A 290 12.77 -26.34 1.78
C PHE A 290 12.12 -26.90 3.03
N THR A 291 11.11 -27.76 2.87
CA THR A 291 10.54 -28.53 3.97
C THR A 291 10.73 -30.04 3.72
N LYS A 292 10.94 -30.74 4.83
CA LYS A 292 10.92 -32.20 4.89
C LYS A 292 10.32 -32.62 6.23
N SER A 293 9.30 -33.47 6.20
CA SER A 293 8.57 -33.91 7.40
C SER A 293 8.08 -32.73 8.23
N ASN A 294 7.52 -31.70 7.58
CA ASN A 294 7.01 -30.47 8.19
C ASN A 294 8.08 -29.63 8.94
N LYS A 295 9.35 -29.88 8.74
CA LYS A 295 10.43 -29.05 9.26
C LYS A 295 11.16 -28.33 8.14
N TYR A 296 11.62 -27.13 8.44
CA TYR A 296 12.33 -26.25 7.53
C TYR A 296 13.83 -26.49 7.59
N GLY A 297 14.48 -26.48 6.44
CA GLY A 297 15.91 -26.50 6.25
C GLY A 297 16.34 -25.63 5.07
N VAL A 298 17.61 -25.60 4.78
CA VAL A 298 18.21 -24.89 3.64
C VAL A 298 19.06 -25.87 2.81
N MET A 299 18.91 -25.81 1.50
CA MET A 299 19.80 -26.53 0.55
C MET A 299 20.23 -25.60 -0.58
N ASN A 300 21.37 -25.87 -1.20
CA ASN A 300 21.76 -25.19 -2.41
C ASN A 300 21.04 -25.78 -3.65
N LEU A 301 21.13 -25.09 -4.79
CA LEU A 301 20.48 -25.54 -6.04
C LEU A 301 21.12 -26.81 -6.64
N SER A 302 22.28 -27.26 -6.15
CA SER A 302 22.86 -28.57 -6.49
C SER A 302 22.33 -29.72 -5.64
N GLY A 303 21.48 -29.42 -4.64
CA GLY A 303 20.85 -30.41 -3.77
C GLY A 303 21.62 -30.74 -2.49
N GLU A 304 22.71 -30.01 -2.19
CA GLU A 304 23.45 -30.16 -0.95
C GLU A 304 22.70 -29.46 0.21
N VAL A 305 22.50 -30.15 1.32
CA VAL A 305 21.84 -29.63 2.51
C VAL A 305 22.81 -28.79 3.32
N LEU A 306 22.53 -27.48 3.43
CA LEU A 306 23.31 -26.52 4.23
C LEU A 306 22.81 -26.47 5.68
N ILE A 307 21.49 -26.46 5.87
CA ILE A 307 20.83 -26.55 7.19
C ILE A 307 19.83 -27.69 7.12
N ASN A 308 19.98 -28.69 8.01
CA ASN A 308 19.05 -29.79 8.08
C ASN A 308 17.63 -29.32 8.39
N ALA A 309 16.63 -30.03 7.88
CA ALA A 309 15.21 -29.77 8.16
C ALA A 309 14.91 -30.08 9.65
N GLN A 310 14.96 -29.08 10.50
CA GLN A 310 14.80 -29.22 11.95
C GLN A 310 14.01 -28.09 12.61
N TYR A 311 13.79 -26.97 11.93
CA TYR A 311 13.10 -25.81 12.44
C TYR A 311 11.60 -25.87 12.16
N ASP A 312 10.78 -25.34 13.08
CA ASP A 312 9.33 -25.23 12.90
C ASP A 312 8.97 -24.13 11.90
N GLU A 313 9.78 -23.07 11.86
CA GLU A 313 9.75 -21.99 10.89
C GLU A 313 11.17 -21.54 10.57
N LEU A 314 11.38 -21.07 9.35
CA LEU A 314 12.66 -20.51 8.91
C LEU A 314 12.37 -19.44 7.84
N LYS A 315 12.88 -18.24 8.05
CA LYS A 315 12.73 -17.11 7.13
C LYS A 315 14.06 -16.40 7.00
N GLU A 316 14.56 -16.24 5.77
CA GLU A 316 15.75 -15.43 5.51
C GLU A 316 15.47 -13.95 5.77
N THR A 317 16.47 -13.24 6.28
CA THR A 317 16.52 -11.79 6.35
C THR A 317 17.43 -11.23 5.25
N LYS A 318 17.33 -9.94 4.97
CA LYS A 318 18.18 -9.26 3.99
C LYS A 318 19.69 -9.44 4.27
N LEU A 319 20.06 -9.72 5.52
CA LEU A 319 21.46 -9.78 5.99
C LEU A 319 22.05 -11.19 5.92
N GLY A 320 21.38 -12.15 5.26
CA GLY A 320 21.87 -13.53 5.13
C GLY A 320 21.82 -14.32 6.43
N THR A 321 21.03 -13.86 7.39
CA THR A 321 20.66 -14.59 8.61
C THR A 321 19.23 -15.10 8.48
N PHE A 322 18.85 -16.00 9.38
CA PHE A 322 17.52 -16.59 9.39
C PHE A 322 16.85 -16.37 10.73
N ILE A 323 15.64 -15.83 10.70
CA ILE A 323 14.72 -15.94 11.81
C ILE A 323 14.23 -17.38 11.81
N ALA A 324 14.51 -18.11 12.88
CA ALA A 324 14.18 -19.51 13.03
C ALA A 324 13.31 -19.73 14.28
N LYS A 325 12.35 -20.67 14.18
CA LYS A 325 11.53 -21.12 15.30
C LYS A 325 11.89 -22.53 15.69
N LYS A 326 12.07 -22.77 16.98
CA LYS A 326 12.34 -24.07 17.55
C LYS A 326 11.71 -24.14 18.94
N ALA A 327 10.92 -25.20 19.19
CA ALA A 327 10.23 -25.40 20.49
C ALA A 327 9.45 -24.15 20.92
N ASP A 328 8.65 -23.59 19.99
CA ASP A 328 7.79 -22.40 20.18
C ASP A 328 8.49 -21.07 20.48
N LYS A 329 9.82 -21.04 20.44
CA LYS A 329 10.60 -19.81 20.59
C LYS A 329 11.36 -19.47 19.30
N TYR A 330 11.47 -18.17 19.06
CA TYR A 330 12.22 -17.62 17.94
C TYR A 330 13.62 -17.22 18.36
N GLY A 331 14.55 -17.41 17.45
CA GLY A 331 15.93 -16.98 17.52
C GLY A 331 16.46 -16.64 16.14
N ILE A 332 17.72 -16.27 16.03
CA ILE A 332 18.36 -15.97 14.75
C ILE A 332 19.59 -16.86 14.59
N ILE A 333 19.71 -17.49 13.41
CA ILE A 333 20.84 -18.30 13.00
C ILE A 333 21.48 -17.76 11.72
N ASN A 334 22.70 -18.16 11.42
CA ASN A 334 23.32 -17.93 10.13
C ASN A 334 23.23 -19.18 9.22
N ILE A 335 23.73 -19.07 7.99
CA ILE A 335 23.73 -20.17 7.00
C ILE A 335 24.56 -21.39 7.46
N GLU A 336 25.52 -21.21 8.36
CA GLU A 336 26.30 -22.29 8.96
C GLU A 336 25.57 -22.95 10.13
N ASN A 337 24.29 -22.62 10.33
CA ASN A 337 23.45 -23.07 11.44
C ASN A 337 23.97 -22.69 12.83
N LYS A 338 24.72 -21.58 12.93
CA LYS A 338 25.21 -21.04 14.20
C LYS A 338 24.21 -20.04 14.74
N GLU A 339 23.88 -20.16 16.01
CA GLU A 339 23.04 -19.23 16.75
C GLU A 339 23.70 -17.83 16.82
N LYS A 340 22.96 -16.81 16.44
CA LYS A 340 23.32 -15.38 16.50
C LYS A 340 22.48 -14.61 17.51
N LEU A 341 21.26 -15.03 17.73
CA LEU A 341 20.36 -14.56 18.79
C LEU A 341 19.66 -15.78 19.39
N ALA A 342 19.60 -15.85 20.72
CA ALA A 342 19.08 -16.99 21.46
C ALA A 342 17.60 -17.27 21.14
N PHE A 343 17.19 -18.55 21.25
CA PHE A 343 15.79 -18.97 21.06
C PHE A 343 14.97 -18.73 22.36
N GLU A 344 14.64 -17.48 22.61
CA GLU A 344 13.91 -17.06 23.82
C GLU A 344 12.72 -16.15 23.55
N TYR A 345 12.57 -15.66 22.33
CA TYR A 345 11.54 -14.68 21.95
C TYR A 345 10.24 -15.35 21.51
N THR A 346 9.10 -14.67 21.72
CA THR A 346 7.78 -15.10 21.23
C THR A 346 7.56 -14.73 19.78
N SER A 347 8.17 -13.65 19.33
CA SER A 347 8.23 -13.27 17.91
C SER A 347 9.54 -12.55 17.59
N ILE A 348 9.98 -12.66 16.34
CA ILE A 348 11.04 -11.82 15.78
C ILE A 348 10.58 -11.38 14.40
N VAL A 349 10.61 -10.06 14.16
CA VAL A 349 10.33 -9.47 12.84
C VAL A 349 11.55 -8.68 12.39
N TYR A 350 11.94 -8.84 11.14
CA TYR A 350 12.93 -7.98 10.49
C TYR A 350 12.22 -6.99 9.59
N ASN A 351 12.41 -5.70 9.86
CA ASN A 351 11.95 -4.63 9.01
C ASN A 351 13.07 -4.23 8.04
N GLU A 352 12.88 -4.55 6.78
CA GLU A 352 13.89 -4.38 5.74
C GLU A 352 14.19 -2.91 5.45
N LYS A 353 13.18 -2.03 5.51
CA LYS A 353 13.33 -0.61 5.21
C LYS A 353 14.01 0.15 6.32
N ALA A 354 13.70 -0.20 7.56
CA ALA A 354 14.35 0.37 8.74
C ALA A 354 15.70 -0.29 9.06
N ASP A 355 15.98 -1.47 8.50
CA ASP A 355 17.16 -2.30 8.75
C ASP A 355 17.33 -2.68 10.24
N ILE A 356 16.21 -3.06 10.88
CA ILE A 356 16.13 -3.37 12.30
C ILE A 356 15.41 -4.69 12.55
N TYR A 357 15.73 -5.34 13.68
CA TYR A 357 14.98 -6.46 14.22
C TYR A 357 14.13 -6.00 15.40
N ILE A 358 12.94 -6.53 15.50
CA ILE A 358 12.02 -6.37 16.63
C ILE A 358 11.80 -7.76 17.22
N ALA A 359 12.36 -8.01 18.40
CA ALA A 359 12.28 -9.28 19.08
C ALA A 359 11.45 -9.14 20.37
N GLU A 360 10.23 -9.67 20.33
CA GLU A 360 9.26 -9.59 21.42
C GLU A 360 9.43 -10.73 22.41
N ASN A 361 9.15 -10.45 23.66
CA ASN A 361 9.05 -11.44 24.73
C ASN A 361 7.61 -11.57 25.27
N ASP A 362 7.42 -12.45 26.26
CA ASP A 362 6.08 -12.76 26.80
C ASP A 362 5.38 -11.57 27.49
N ASN A 363 6.07 -10.43 27.69
CA ASN A 363 5.57 -9.26 28.42
C ASN A 363 5.20 -8.06 27.51
N LEU A 364 5.03 -8.28 26.22
CA LEU A 364 4.78 -7.24 25.21
C LEU A 364 5.91 -6.19 25.06
N ASN A 365 7.03 -6.39 25.74
CA ASN A 365 8.22 -5.61 25.53
C ASN A 365 9.05 -6.23 24.40
N ALA A 366 9.54 -5.39 23.53
CA ALA A 366 10.44 -5.77 22.46
C ALA A 366 11.85 -5.29 22.73
N ASN A 367 12.82 -6.13 22.42
CA ASN A 367 14.18 -5.68 22.14
C ASN A 367 14.23 -5.24 20.68
N ILE A 368 14.57 -3.99 20.44
CA ILE A 368 14.73 -3.44 19.10
C ILE A 368 16.24 -3.40 18.83
N LEU A 369 16.66 -4.20 17.83
CA LEU A 369 18.07 -4.43 17.54
C LEU A 369 18.42 -3.82 16.17
N ASN A 370 19.67 -3.38 16.07
CA ASN A 370 20.22 -2.98 14.77
C ASN A 370 20.53 -4.21 13.90
N SER A 371 20.99 -3.97 12.68
CA SER A 371 21.40 -5.01 11.72
C SER A 371 22.52 -5.94 12.21
N ASN A 372 23.31 -5.53 13.18
CA ASN A 372 24.36 -6.35 13.82
C ASN A 372 23.83 -7.20 14.99
N LEU A 373 22.51 -7.22 15.21
CA LEU A 373 21.84 -7.89 16.33
C LEU A 373 22.20 -7.34 17.72
N GLU A 374 22.63 -6.08 17.78
CA GLU A 374 22.85 -5.38 19.03
C GLU A 374 21.56 -4.71 19.50
N THR A 375 21.09 -5.02 20.71
CA THR A 375 19.92 -4.35 21.28
C THR A 375 20.22 -2.87 21.49
N LYS A 376 19.42 -2.01 20.89
CA LYS A 376 19.51 -0.55 20.99
C LYS A 376 18.44 0.04 21.87
N LEU A 377 17.25 -0.51 21.84
CA LEU A 377 16.12 -0.09 22.68
C LEU A 377 15.44 -1.32 23.27
N THR A 378 14.88 -1.14 24.47
CA THR A 378 13.98 -2.11 25.09
C THR A 378 12.75 -1.38 25.58
N GLY A 379 11.56 -1.80 25.13
CA GLY A 379 10.30 -1.18 25.48
C GLY A 379 9.15 -1.72 24.66
N MET A 380 7.97 -1.17 24.85
CA MET A 380 6.81 -1.52 24.03
C MET A 380 6.85 -0.69 22.74
N LEU A 381 7.02 -1.36 21.60
CA LEU A 381 6.93 -0.70 20.30
C LEU A 381 5.46 -0.32 20.04
N ILE A 382 5.18 0.97 19.92
CA ILE A 382 3.85 1.50 19.66
C ILE A 382 3.64 1.66 18.16
N GLU A 383 4.65 2.18 17.45
CA GLU A 383 4.58 2.44 16.03
C GLU A 383 5.96 2.33 15.38
N LEU A 384 6.00 1.76 14.19
CA LEU A 384 7.11 1.84 13.26
C LEU A 384 6.60 2.48 11.98
N ASN A 385 7.00 3.72 11.73
CA ASN A 385 6.58 4.46 10.56
C ASN A 385 7.69 4.51 9.51
N GLU A 386 7.58 3.64 8.52
CA GLU A 386 8.57 3.53 7.44
C GLU A 386 8.64 4.76 6.53
N ASN A 387 7.52 5.47 6.38
CA ASN A 387 7.44 6.61 5.47
C ASN A 387 8.05 7.86 6.10
N LYS A 388 7.87 8.05 7.40
CA LYS A 388 8.43 9.17 8.16
C LYS A 388 9.77 8.83 8.81
N GLY A 389 10.17 7.56 8.80
CA GLY A 389 11.48 7.11 9.26
C GLY A 389 11.66 7.13 10.78
N TYR A 390 10.64 6.80 11.55
CA TYR A 390 10.72 6.80 13.02
C TYR A 390 10.13 5.55 13.68
N LEU A 391 10.53 5.36 14.93
CA LEU A 391 9.96 4.45 15.90
C LEU A 391 9.35 5.25 17.04
N LYS A 392 8.13 4.93 17.46
CA LYS A 392 7.52 5.39 18.71
C LYS A 392 7.56 4.23 19.69
N VAL A 393 8.27 4.40 20.79
CA VAL A 393 8.48 3.34 21.80
C VAL A 393 8.04 3.86 23.16
N ARG A 394 7.30 3.05 23.92
CA ARG A 394 6.96 3.33 25.31
C ARG A 394 8.01 2.70 26.24
N ILE A 395 8.74 3.56 26.95
CA ILE A 395 9.80 3.20 27.89
C ILE A 395 9.46 3.85 29.23
N ASN A 396 9.34 3.09 30.30
CA ASN A 396 9.00 3.60 31.65
C ASN A 396 7.75 4.50 31.66
N ASP A 397 6.70 4.08 30.94
CA ASP A 397 5.43 4.82 30.78
C ASP A 397 5.52 6.15 29.99
N GLU A 398 6.67 6.48 29.42
CA GLU A 398 6.85 7.63 28.55
C GLU A 398 6.95 7.21 27.09
N TYR A 399 6.31 7.98 26.20
CA TYR A 399 6.44 7.79 24.75
C TYR A 399 7.64 8.56 24.24
N LYS A 400 8.53 7.87 23.53
CA LYS A 400 9.73 8.45 22.93
C LYS A 400 9.80 8.13 21.45
N TYR A 401 10.31 9.06 20.68
CA TYR A 401 10.53 8.91 19.25
C TYR A 401 12.01 8.70 18.95
N TYR A 402 12.31 7.78 18.05
CA TYR A 402 13.66 7.49 17.58
C TYR A 402 13.66 7.39 16.06
N ASN A 403 14.72 7.90 15.41
CA ASN A 403 14.93 7.54 14.01
C ASN A 403 15.47 6.10 13.88
N PHE A 404 15.59 5.60 12.64
CA PHE A 404 16.10 4.24 12.40
C PHE A 404 17.59 4.04 12.72
N LYS A 405 18.32 5.12 13.10
CA LYS A 405 19.66 5.05 13.67
C LYS A 405 19.67 5.03 15.20
N PHE A 406 18.49 4.93 15.83
CA PHE A 406 18.27 4.95 17.28
C PHE A 406 18.64 6.26 17.98
N GLU A 407 18.69 7.36 17.24
CA GLU A 407 18.83 8.69 17.81
C GLU A 407 17.44 9.16 18.28
N GLU A 408 17.36 9.59 19.56
CA GLU A 408 16.11 10.14 20.11
C GLU A 408 15.78 11.46 19.39
N LYS A 409 14.53 11.64 19.05
CA LYS A 409 13.99 12.80 18.33
C LYS A 409 12.87 13.44 19.15
N GLN A 410 12.76 14.75 19.05
CA GLN A 410 11.59 15.44 19.55
C GLN A 410 10.41 15.23 18.59
N GLU A 411 9.20 15.27 19.12
CA GLU A 411 7.99 15.08 18.29
C GLU A 411 7.91 16.12 17.16
N ILE A 412 8.33 17.36 17.42
CA ILE A 412 8.39 18.43 16.41
C ILE A 412 9.32 18.11 15.24
N ASP A 413 10.41 17.38 15.48
CA ASP A 413 11.33 16.98 14.43
C ASP A 413 10.73 15.91 13.51
N ILE A 414 9.84 15.08 14.07
CA ILE A 414 9.12 14.03 13.33
C ILE A 414 7.94 14.61 12.56
N PHE A 415 7.27 15.61 13.12
CA PHE A 415 6.07 16.23 12.56
C PHE A 415 6.26 17.73 12.33
N PRO A 416 7.16 18.16 11.46
CA PRO A 416 7.54 19.57 11.30
C PRO A 416 6.39 20.46 10.80
N ASN A 417 5.35 19.88 10.22
CA ASN A 417 4.16 20.63 9.77
C ASN A 417 3.01 20.59 10.77
N ARG A 418 3.18 19.91 11.91
CA ARG A 418 2.18 19.91 12.96
C ARG A 418 2.12 21.30 13.59
N THR A 419 0.91 21.86 13.69
CA THR A 419 0.64 23.20 14.25
C THR A 419 0.01 23.14 15.62
N LEU A 420 -0.62 22.00 15.95
CA LEU A 420 -1.30 21.75 17.21
C LEU A 420 -0.64 20.55 17.91
N PHE A 421 -0.09 20.78 19.08
CA PHE A 421 0.49 19.76 19.96
C PHE A 421 -0.47 19.53 21.11
N LEU A 422 -0.87 18.28 21.31
CA LEU A 422 -1.79 17.90 22.38
C LEU A 422 -1.16 18.20 23.74
N SER A 423 -1.91 18.90 24.58
CA SER A 423 -1.48 19.26 25.93
C SER A 423 -2.61 19.04 26.93
N LYS A 424 -2.27 18.75 28.20
CA LYS A 424 -3.23 18.50 29.27
C LYS A 424 -2.95 19.38 30.47
N LYS A 425 -3.99 20.05 31.00
CA LYS A 425 -3.91 20.87 32.21
C LYS A 425 -5.19 20.69 33.02
N ASP A 426 -5.05 20.52 34.33
CA ASP A 426 -6.19 20.42 35.28
C ASP A 426 -7.23 19.35 34.86
N GLY A 427 -6.76 18.24 34.26
CA GLY A 427 -7.60 17.12 33.79
C GLY A 427 -8.27 17.35 32.43
N LYS A 428 -8.15 18.54 31.83
CA LYS A 428 -8.69 18.87 30.50
C LYS A 428 -7.62 18.94 29.46
N TYR A 429 -8.00 18.64 28.20
CA TYR A 429 -7.14 18.72 27.03
C TYR A 429 -7.33 20.04 26.31
N GLY A 430 -6.24 20.52 25.73
CA GLY A 430 -6.14 21.67 24.85
C GLY A 430 -4.96 21.48 23.90
N TYR A 431 -4.60 22.50 23.16
CA TYR A 431 -3.49 22.43 22.23
C TYR A 431 -2.59 23.65 22.35
N VAL A 432 -1.30 23.41 22.22
CA VAL A 432 -0.25 24.43 22.17
C VAL A 432 0.44 24.40 20.80
N ASP A 433 1.12 25.48 20.44
CA ASP A 433 2.04 25.48 19.30
C ASP A 433 3.42 24.94 19.70
N LYS A 434 4.35 24.96 18.77
CA LYS A 434 5.74 24.50 18.99
C LYS A 434 6.54 25.36 19.99
N GLU A 435 6.09 26.58 20.28
CA GLU A 435 6.63 27.47 21.31
C GLU A 435 5.88 27.33 22.65
N GLU A 436 5.06 26.29 22.83
CA GLU A 436 4.21 26.02 24.01
C GLU A 436 3.15 27.09 24.30
N LYS A 437 2.86 27.95 23.32
CA LYS A 437 1.79 28.93 23.43
C LYS A 437 0.45 28.23 23.23
N VAL A 438 -0.51 28.49 24.10
CA VAL A 438 -1.85 27.94 24.00
C VAL A 438 -2.55 28.48 22.75
N ILE A 439 -2.95 27.58 21.86
CA ILE A 439 -3.77 27.85 20.67
C ILE A 439 -5.23 27.49 20.92
N VAL A 440 -5.47 26.38 21.65
CA VAL A 440 -6.80 25.93 22.04
C VAL A 440 -6.82 25.71 23.53
N ASP A 441 -7.73 26.40 24.22
CA ASP A 441 -7.88 26.35 25.67
C ASP A 441 -8.18 24.93 26.17
N TYR A 442 -7.77 24.63 27.41
CA TYR A 442 -7.97 23.36 28.10
C TYR A 442 -9.43 23.15 28.51
N THR A 443 -10.29 22.86 27.53
CA THR A 443 -11.73 22.74 27.74
C THR A 443 -12.30 21.37 27.42
N TYR A 444 -11.55 20.53 26.72
CA TYR A 444 -12.02 19.24 26.24
C TYR A 444 -11.79 18.12 27.27
N ASP A 445 -12.73 17.16 27.31
CA ASP A 445 -12.67 15.98 28.17
C ASP A 445 -11.65 14.96 27.69
N ASP A 446 -11.50 14.87 26.35
CA ASP A 446 -10.58 14.00 25.66
C ASP A 446 -10.20 14.61 24.30
N ALA A 447 -9.06 14.22 23.72
CA ALA A 447 -8.62 14.77 22.45
C ALA A 447 -7.52 13.90 21.82
N THR A 448 -7.33 13.99 20.50
CA THR A 448 -6.32 13.25 19.74
C THR A 448 -5.15 14.15 19.32
N GLU A 449 -4.05 13.54 18.91
CA GLU A 449 -2.97 14.21 18.19
C GLU A 449 -3.45 14.69 16.81
N GLN A 450 -2.83 15.75 16.28
CA GLN A 450 -3.15 16.26 14.94
C GLN A 450 -2.74 15.24 13.87
N ASN A 451 -3.65 14.93 12.96
CA ASN A 451 -3.41 14.04 11.85
C ASN A 451 -2.69 14.74 10.68
N ASP A 452 -2.30 13.98 9.67
CA ASP A 452 -1.60 14.49 8.48
C ASP A 452 -2.46 15.42 7.59
N TYR A 453 -3.76 15.50 7.83
CA TYR A 453 -4.70 16.40 7.16
C TYR A 453 -4.88 17.72 7.91
N GLY A 454 -4.25 17.89 9.08
CA GLY A 454 -4.31 19.09 9.88
C GLY A 454 -5.49 19.16 10.87
N TYR A 455 -6.20 18.05 11.08
CA TYR A 455 -7.37 18.00 11.98
C TYR A 455 -7.06 17.24 13.25
N VAL A 456 -7.81 17.55 14.31
CA VAL A 456 -7.83 16.81 15.57
C VAL A 456 -9.25 16.49 15.97
N ALA A 457 -9.46 15.35 16.62
CA ALA A 457 -10.72 15.02 17.26
C ALA A 457 -10.73 15.54 18.70
N VAL A 458 -11.86 16.11 19.13
CA VAL A 458 -12.04 16.66 20.46
C VAL A 458 -13.36 16.16 21.06
N LYS A 459 -13.34 15.84 22.36
CA LYS A 459 -14.53 15.41 23.12
C LYS A 459 -14.95 16.48 24.10
N LYS A 460 -16.22 16.85 24.10
CA LYS A 460 -16.82 17.77 25.03
C LYS A 460 -18.18 17.27 25.47
N ASP A 461 -18.44 17.29 26.75
CA ASP A 461 -19.70 16.83 27.35
C ASP A 461 -20.11 15.43 26.89
N GLY A 462 -19.08 14.53 26.78
CA GLY A 462 -19.25 13.14 26.37
C GLY A 462 -19.41 12.93 24.86
N LYS A 463 -19.44 13.98 24.03
CA LYS A 463 -19.62 13.92 22.58
C LYS A 463 -18.33 14.30 21.85
N TRP A 464 -18.11 13.66 20.69
CA TRP A 464 -16.98 13.91 19.82
C TRP A 464 -17.31 14.90 18.71
N GLY A 465 -16.33 15.70 18.34
CA GLY A 465 -16.31 16.60 17.19
C GLY A 465 -14.88 16.78 16.68
N SER A 466 -14.63 17.75 15.82
CA SER A 466 -13.29 18.04 15.30
C SER A 466 -13.00 19.52 15.17
N ILE A 467 -11.71 19.88 15.23
CA ILE A 467 -11.19 21.23 14.97
C ILE A 467 -10.08 21.16 13.90
N ASP A 468 -9.88 22.28 13.21
CA ASP A 468 -8.85 22.45 12.22
C ASP A 468 -7.47 22.80 12.82
N SER A 469 -6.45 22.96 11.98
CA SER A 469 -5.08 23.34 12.36
C SER A 469 -4.94 24.72 13.04
N LYS A 470 -6.00 25.52 13.06
CA LYS A 470 -6.04 26.84 13.69
C LYS A 470 -6.87 26.84 14.99
N GLY A 471 -7.47 25.68 15.32
CA GLY A 471 -8.36 25.54 16.47
C GLY A 471 -9.82 25.92 16.21
N ASN A 472 -10.22 26.15 14.95
CA ASN A 472 -11.61 26.43 14.63
C ASN A 472 -12.40 25.11 14.61
N VAL A 473 -13.63 25.14 15.14
CA VAL A 473 -14.53 24.00 15.13
C VAL A 473 -14.94 23.70 13.69
N VAL A 474 -14.68 22.48 13.22
CA VAL A 474 -15.10 21.94 11.92
C VAL A 474 -16.38 21.12 12.09
N GLN A 475 -16.40 20.25 13.09
CA GLN A 475 -17.57 19.49 13.50
C GLN A 475 -17.85 19.77 14.97
N GLU A 476 -19.05 20.24 15.27
CA GLU A 476 -19.49 20.41 16.65
C GLU A 476 -19.47 19.08 17.40
N PRO A 477 -19.12 19.05 18.71
CA PRO A 477 -19.10 17.82 19.49
C PRO A 477 -20.53 17.28 19.72
N THR A 478 -21.07 16.58 18.74
CA THR A 478 -22.44 16.02 18.73
C THR A 478 -22.50 14.53 18.51
N TYR A 479 -21.39 13.90 18.12
CA TYR A 479 -21.32 12.47 17.79
C TYR A 479 -21.09 11.61 19.03
N ASN A 480 -21.79 10.47 19.13
CA ASN A 480 -21.42 9.41 20.06
C ASN A 480 -20.11 8.74 19.59
N LEU A 481 -19.43 8.03 20.48
CA LEU A 481 -18.20 7.35 20.11
C LEU A 481 -18.41 6.35 18.97
N ASP A 482 -19.50 5.57 19.02
CA ASP A 482 -19.80 4.55 18.01
C ASP A 482 -20.08 5.20 16.64
N GLU A 483 -20.86 6.27 16.59
CA GLU A 483 -21.11 7.03 15.35
C GLU A 483 -19.83 7.62 14.80
N TYR A 484 -18.99 8.17 15.68
CA TYR A 484 -17.71 8.75 15.31
C TYR A 484 -16.73 7.72 14.73
N LEU A 485 -16.68 6.52 15.29
CA LEU A 485 -15.83 5.41 14.83
C LEU A 485 -16.33 4.79 13.52
N LEU A 486 -17.64 4.87 13.24
CA LEU A 486 -18.26 4.35 12.00
C LEU A 486 -18.21 5.35 10.83
N ILE A 487 -17.65 6.56 11.03
CA ILE A 487 -17.38 7.46 9.93
C ILE A 487 -16.44 6.76 8.94
N ASP A 488 -16.70 6.97 7.65
CA ASP A 488 -15.90 6.46 6.55
C ASP A 488 -14.40 6.58 6.82
N PHE A 489 -13.65 5.62 6.39
CA PHE A 489 -12.22 5.55 6.61
C PHE A 489 -11.45 6.80 6.13
N ILE A 490 -11.96 7.50 5.10
CA ILE A 490 -11.49 8.83 4.70
C ILE A 490 -11.92 9.88 5.72
N GLY A 491 -13.16 9.83 6.16
CA GLY A 491 -13.73 10.73 7.16
C GLY A 491 -13.09 10.60 8.53
N ARG A 492 -12.65 9.39 8.91
CA ARG A 492 -11.90 9.20 10.17
C ARG A 492 -10.63 10.04 10.23
N TRP A 493 -9.89 10.12 9.13
CA TRP A 493 -8.72 10.99 9.07
C TRP A 493 -9.08 12.46 9.14
N HIS A 494 -10.16 12.86 8.51
CA HIS A 494 -10.66 14.24 8.62
C HIS A 494 -10.95 14.61 10.07
N LEU A 495 -11.58 13.71 10.80
CA LEU A 495 -11.94 13.90 12.21
C LEU A 495 -10.77 13.65 13.18
N GLY A 496 -9.58 13.34 12.70
CA GLY A 496 -8.39 13.16 13.54
C GLY A 496 -8.30 11.82 14.25
N LEU A 497 -9.13 10.83 13.88
CA LEU A 497 -9.03 9.46 14.41
C LEU A 497 -7.99 8.66 13.67
N ASP A 498 -7.19 7.89 14.40
CA ASP A 498 -6.32 6.90 13.82
C ASP A 498 -7.14 5.82 13.12
N ILE A 499 -6.65 5.39 11.95
CA ILE A 499 -7.26 4.29 11.22
C ILE A 499 -6.81 2.99 11.87
N ASN A 500 -7.71 2.40 12.67
CA ASN A 500 -7.55 1.02 13.10
C ASN A 500 -8.23 0.11 12.08
N MET A 501 -7.47 -0.44 11.16
CA MET A 501 -7.98 -1.34 10.11
C MET A 501 -8.68 -2.58 10.66
N ASN A 502 -8.30 -3.04 11.86
CA ASN A 502 -8.96 -4.18 12.51
C ASN A 502 -10.41 -3.88 12.90
N TYR A 503 -10.77 -2.62 13.08
CA TYR A 503 -12.14 -2.22 13.39
C TYR A 503 -13.09 -2.46 12.21
N TYR A 504 -12.67 -2.15 11.00
CA TYR A 504 -13.46 -2.42 9.77
C TYR A 504 -13.56 -3.91 9.43
N ASN A 505 -12.57 -4.71 9.78
CA ASN A 505 -12.59 -6.15 9.56
C ASN A 505 -13.48 -6.90 10.57
N GLN A 506 -14.03 -6.23 11.58
CA GLN A 506 -14.93 -6.80 12.58
C GLN A 506 -16.42 -6.43 12.33
N LEU A 507 -16.67 -5.51 11.41
CA LEU A 507 -18.00 -5.13 10.94
C LEU A 507 -18.33 -5.86 9.65
#